data_09eea1b7eeaa0c2b81db05a07375a685
#
_entry.id   09eea1b7eeaa0c2b81db05a07375a685
#
_cell.length_a   1.000
_cell.length_b   1.000
_cell.length_c   1.000
_cell.angle_alpha   90.00
_cell.angle_beta   90.00
_cell.angle_gamma   90.00
#
_symmetry.space_group_name_H-M   'P 1'
#
loop_
_entity.id
_entity.type
_entity.pdbx_description
1 polymer ?
#
loop_
_entity_poly.entity_id
_entity_poly.type
_entity_poly.pdbx_seq_one_letter_code
_entity_poly.pdbx_strand_id
1 'polypeptide(L)'
;MAFEAHPVTKERWPDLVELFDRPIVRTCFCMFYRKTGTGTGVGPENRKGMKALVNQATVPGLIGYENGVPVAWVSLGPREDYARLRRSPLMKPVDDRPVWSIVRFFVDKGARGRGLSERMLRAAVGYARSCGARLVEAYPVDKEERSHPDSMFFGAKSMYDRAGFREVARRRPTRPVVRKALRPRTSAKRP
;
A
#
# COMPACT_ATOMS: atom_id res chain seq x y z
N MET A 1 7.49 15.47 -16.00
CA MET A 1 6.81 14.17 -16.24
C MET A 1 5.51 14.17 -15.45
N ALA A 2 4.39 13.97 -16.15
CA ALA A 2 3.08 13.85 -15.49
C ALA A 2 3.02 12.50 -14.75
N PHE A 3 2.64 12.53 -13.46
CA PHE A 3 2.41 11.35 -12.65
C PHE A 3 0.96 11.33 -12.18
N GLU A 4 0.31 10.21 -12.38
CA GLU A 4 -1.06 9.97 -11.95
C GLU A 4 -1.13 8.66 -11.16
N ALA A 5 -2.10 8.54 -10.26
CA ALA A 5 -2.35 7.30 -9.52
C ALA A 5 -3.85 7.00 -9.55
N HIS A 6 -4.19 5.79 -9.99
CA HIS A 6 -5.56 5.37 -10.18
C HIS A 6 -5.87 4.07 -9.43
N PRO A 7 -7.10 3.91 -8.91
CA PRO A 7 -7.56 2.63 -8.40
C PRO A 7 -7.43 1.53 -9.46
N VAL A 8 -6.99 0.34 -9.04
CA VAL A 8 -6.97 -0.82 -9.93
C VAL A 8 -8.40 -1.30 -10.16
N THR A 9 -8.90 -1.08 -11.36
CA THR A 9 -10.23 -1.53 -11.81
C THR A 9 -10.08 -2.70 -12.79
N LYS A 10 -11.21 -3.25 -13.26
CA LYS A 10 -11.21 -4.31 -14.27
C LYS A 10 -10.50 -3.86 -15.55
N GLU A 11 -10.70 -2.62 -15.95
CA GLU A 11 -10.12 -2.01 -17.14
C GLU A 11 -8.61 -1.84 -17.01
N ARG A 12 -8.12 -1.60 -15.77
CA ARG A 12 -6.68 -1.45 -15.44
C ARG A 12 -6.02 -2.75 -15.01
N TRP A 13 -6.74 -3.87 -15.05
CA TRP A 13 -6.16 -5.18 -14.75
C TRP A 13 -4.97 -5.54 -15.64
N PRO A 14 -4.99 -5.30 -16.98
CA PRO A 14 -3.82 -5.53 -17.82
C PRO A 14 -2.59 -4.75 -17.36
N ASP A 15 -2.74 -3.49 -16.97
CA ASP A 15 -1.64 -2.63 -16.51
C ASP A 15 -1.01 -3.18 -15.21
N LEU A 16 -1.84 -3.70 -14.29
CA LEU A 16 -1.32 -4.35 -13.08
C LEU A 16 -0.55 -5.63 -13.41
N VAL A 17 -1.04 -6.42 -14.36
CA VAL A 17 -0.36 -7.64 -14.80
C VAL A 17 0.99 -7.31 -15.43
N GLU A 18 1.06 -6.32 -16.30
CA GLU A 18 2.30 -5.82 -16.90
C GLU A 18 3.29 -5.34 -15.82
N LEU A 19 2.82 -4.49 -14.89
CA LEU A 19 3.64 -3.98 -13.81
C LEU A 19 4.16 -5.11 -12.90
N PHE A 20 3.37 -6.16 -12.70
CA PHE A 20 3.72 -7.30 -11.84
C PHE A 20 4.46 -8.43 -12.57
N ASP A 21 4.69 -8.31 -13.86
CA ASP A 21 5.57 -9.25 -14.59
C ASP A 21 7.06 -8.97 -14.31
N ARG A 22 7.37 -8.74 -13.04
CA ARG A 22 8.73 -8.56 -12.51
C ARG A 22 9.02 -9.65 -11.47
N PRO A 23 10.23 -10.22 -11.43
CA PRO A 23 10.55 -11.37 -10.56
C PRO A 23 10.10 -11.20 -9.12
N ILE A 24 10.27 -10.01 -8.54
CA ILE A 24 10.00 -9.73 -7.13
C ILE A 24 8.50 -9.70 -6.77
N VAL A 25 7.61 -9.46 -7.73
CA VAL A 25 6.16 -9.33 -7.48
C VAL A 25 5.33 -10.37 -8.22
N ARG A 26 5.86 -10.96 -9.29
CA ARG A 26 5.16 -11.93 -10.15
C ARG A 26 4.59 -13.14 -9.40
N THR A 27 5.29 -13.63 -8.40
CA THR A 27 4.85 -14.80 -7.62
C THR A 27 3.89 -14.42 -6.50
N CYS A 28 4.10 -13.30 -5.80
CA CYS A 28 3.28 -12.93 -4.64
C CYS A 28 2.01 -12.16 -5.03
N PHE A 29 1.98 -11.44 -6.15
CA PHE A 29 0.88 -10.58 -6.59
C PHE A 29 0.29 -9.74 -5.44
N CYS A 30 1.12 -9.30 -4.49
CA CYS A 30 0.74 -8.58 -3.26
C CYS A 30 -0.33 -9.28 -2.39
N MET A 31 -0.50 -10.60 -2.54
CA MET A 31 -1.45 -11.40 -1.76
C MET A 31 -0.91 -11.87 -0.40
N PHE A 32 0.39 -11.69 -0.14
CA PHE A 32 1.04 -12.22 1.07
C PHE A 32 0.32 -11.82 2.37
N TYR A 33 -0.01 -10.56 2.56
CA TYR A 33 -0.66 -10.09 3.80
C TYR A 33 -2.15 -10.40 3.85
N ARG A 34 -2.79 -10.73 2.73
CA ARG A 34 -4.22 -11.04 2.64
C ARG A 34 -4.53 -12.51 2.94
N LYS A 35 -3.55 -13.41 2.80
CA LYS A 35 -3.71 -14.85 3.05
C LYS A 35 -3.51 -15.20 4.53
N THR A 36 -4.19 -16.25 5.00
CA THR A 36 -4.09 -16.75 6.39
C THR A 36 -3.00 -17.77 6.60
N GLY A 37 -2.60 -18.53 5.57
CA GLY A 37 -1.59 -19.59 5.64
C GLY A 37 -0.16 -19.09 5.84
N THR A 38 0.78 -20.01 6.08
CA THR A 38 2.22 -19.71 6.30
C THR A 38 2.97 -19.39 5.01
N GLY A 39 2.56 -19.98 3.88
CA GLY A 39 3.20 -19.81 2.57
C GLY A 39 2.88 -18.47 1.90
N THR A 40 3.68 -18.12 0.89
CA THR A 40 3.40 -16.95 0.02
C THR A 40 2.33 -17.26 -1.03
N GLY A 41 1.97 -18.54 -1.19
CA GLY A 41 1.18 -19.06 -2.31
C GLY A 41 1.99 -19.11 -3.61
N VAL A 42 1.43 -19.72 -4.63
CA VAL A 42 2.03 -19.78 -5.97
C VAL A 42 1.47 -18.66 -6.87
N GLY A 43 2.25 -18.24 -7.85
CA GLY A 43 1.93 -17.13 -8.73
C GLY A 43 0.54 -17.16 -9.36
N PRO A 44 0.11 -18.28 -10.01
CA PRO A 44 -1.21 -18.37 -10.62
C PRO A 44 -2.38 -18.20 -9.64
N GLU A 45 -2.30 -18.80 -8.45
CA GLU A 45 -3.33 -18.65 -7.40
C GLU A 45 -3.38 -17.22 -6.87
N ASN A 46 -2.21 -16.61 -6.65
CA ASN A 46 -2.13 -15.22 -6.17
C ASN A 46 -2.69 -14.25 -7.21
N ARG A 47 -2.39 -14.49 -8.49
CA ARG A 47 -2.95 -13.71 -9.61
C ARG A 47 -4.47 -13.84 -9.67
N LYS A 48 -5.02 -15.06 -9.54
CA LYS A 48 -6.47 -15.30 -9.48
C LYS A 48 -7.11 -14.60 -8.28
N GLY A 49 -6.48 -14.71 -7.10
CA GLY A 49 -6.94 -14.05 -5.88
C GLY A 49 -6.96 -12.52 -6.01
N MET A 50 -5.91 -11.91 -6.55
CA MET A 50 -5.86 -10.47 -6.80
C MET A 50 -6.92 -10.03 -7.81
N LYS A 51 -7.14 -10.80 -8.90
CA LYS A 51 -8.19 -10.52 -9.87
C LYS A 51 -9.59 -10.55 -9.26
N ALA A 52 -9.84 -11.47 -8.32
CA ALA A 52 -11.10 -11.51 -7.59
C ALA A 52 -11.30 -10.26 -6.72
N LEU A 53 -10.25 -9.75 -6.06
CA LEU A 53 -10.31 -8.51 -5.29
C LEU A 53 -10.58 -7.28 -6.15
N VAL A 54 -9.99 -7.20 -7.34
CA VAL A 54 -10.23 -6.10 -8.30
C VAL A 54 -11.70 -5.99 -8.72
N ASN A 55 -12.43 -7.09 -8.63
CA ASN A 55 -13.86 -7.14 -8.96
C ASN A 55 -14.77 -6.71 -7.79
N GLN A 56 -14.22 -6.41 -6.62
CA GLN A 56 -14.98 -5.97 -5.44
C GLN A 56 -15.21 -4.45 -5.44
N ALA A 57 -16.11 -3.98 -4.58
CA ALA A 57 -16.43 -2.56 -4.44
C ALA A 57 -15.22 -1.74 -3.93
N THR A 58 -14.40 -2.33 -3.06
CA THR A 58 -13.16 -1.70 -2.55
C THR A 58 -11.97 -2.32 -3.23
N VAL A 59 -11.26 -1.55 -4.05
CA VAL A 59 -10.09 -2.04 -4.78
C VAL A 59 -8.89 -2.27 -3.87
N PRO A 60 -8.04 -3.27 -4.17
CA PRO A 60 -6.94 -3.67 -3.30
C PRO A 60 -5.73 -2.73 -3.33
N GLY A 61 -5.75 -1.69 -4.15
CA GLY A 61 -4.64 -0.74 -4.26
C GLY A 61 -4.73 0.20 -5.45
N LEU A 62 -3.67 1.00 -5.61
CA LEU A 62 -3.54 1.97 -6.72
C LEU A 62 -2.35 1.63 -7.60
N ILE A 63 -2.50 1.85 -8.90
CA ILE A 63 -1.41 1.84 -9.88
C ILE A 63 -0.98 3.28 -10.12
N GLY A 64 0.32 3.53 -10.10
CA GLY A 64 0.94 4.81 -10.45
C GLY A 64 1.51 4.77 -11.85
N TYR A 65 1.23 5.82 -12.62
CA TYR A 65 1.63 5.97 -14.01
C TYR A 65 2.57 7.17 -14.18
N GLU A 66 3.59 7.02 -14.99
CA GLU A 66 4.35 8.15 -15.56
C GLU A 66 4.14 8.19 -17.06
N ASN A 67 3.60 9.28 -17.58
CA ASN A 67 3.28 9.46 -19.01
C ASN A 67 2.45 8.29 -19.58
N GLY A 68 1.46 7.80 -18.82
CA GLY A 68 0.59 6.69 -19.22
C GLY A 68 1.16 5.28 -19.03
N VAL A 69 2.43 5.14 -18.62
CA VAL A 69 3.08 3.84 -18.39
C VAL A 69 2.95 3.44 -16.92
N PRO A 70 2.50 2.22 -16.58
CA PRO A 70 2.40 1.74 -15.20
C PRO A 70 3.79 1.50 -14.61
N VAL A 71 4.18 2.25 -13.59
CA VAL A 71 5.53 2.23 -12.99
C VAL A 71 5.53 2.01 -11.47
N ALA A 72 4.38 2.13 -10.81
CA ALA A 72 4.31 2.02 -9.36
C ALA A 72 3.00 1.38 -8.89
N TRP A 73 3.04 0.82 -7.68
CA TRP A 73 1.90 0.22 -7.00
C TRP A 73 1.93 0.52 -5.51
N VAL A 74 0.75 0.70 -4.91
CA VAL A 74 0.57 0.68 -3.47
C VAL A 74 -0.61 -0.22 -3.09
N SER A 75 -0.38 -1.16 -2.18
CA SER A 75 -1.44 -1.99 -1.60
C SER A 75 -1.99 -1.32 -0.35
N LEU A 76 -3.29 -1.04 -0.35
CA LEU A 76 -4.01 -0.45 0.77
C LEU A 76 -5.45 -0.98 0.83
N GLY A 77 -6.06 -0.83 1.99
CA GLY A 77 -7.46 -1.23 2.25
C GLY A 77 -7.76 -1.27 3.74
N PRO A 78 -9.02 -1.59 4.12
CA PRO A 78 -9.35 -1.89 5.51
C PRO A 78 -8.41 -2.93 6.09
N ARG A 79 -7.99 -2.75 7.36
CA ARG A 79 -7.05 -3.69 8.02
C ARG A 79 -7.56 -5.12 8.00
N GLU A 80 -8.87 -5.30 8.09
CA GLU A 80 -9.54 -6.59 8.13
C GLU A 80 -9.25 -7.43 6.89
N ASP A 81 -8.97 -6.80 5.76
CA ASP A 81 -8.58 -7.44 4.50
C ASP A 81 -7.20 -8.10 4.56
N TYR A 82 -6.42 -7.81 5.59
CA TYR A 82 -5.04 -8.26 5.75
C TYR A 82 -4.88 -9.23 6.92
N ALA A 83 -5.34 -10.45 6.75
CA ALA A 83 -5.40 -11.48 7.79
C ALA A 83 -4.08 -11.69 8.55
N ARG A 84 -2.93 -11.52 7.88
CA ARG A 84 -1.61 -11.67 8.51
C ARG A 84 -1.25 -10.54 9.47
N LEU A 85 -1.84 -9.36 9.35
CA LEU A 85 -1.53 -8.26 10.26
C LEU A 85 -1.93 -8.61 11.70
N ARG A 86 -3.04 -9.33 11.88
CA ARG A 86 -3.52 -9.75 13.23
C ARG A 86 -2.49 -10.61 13.97
N ARG A 87 -1.80 -11.50 13.26
CA ARG A 87 -0.85 -12.47 13.82
C ARG A 87 0.58 -11.98 13.81
N SER A 88 0.83 -10.82 13.22
CA SER A 88 2.18 -10.27 13.13
C SER A 88 2.63 -9.73 14.48
N PRO A 89 3.76 -10.18 15.06
CA PRO A 89 4.27 -9.61 16.30
C PRO A 89 4.63 -8.12 16.16
N LEU A 90 4.85 -7.64 14.93
CA LEU A 90 5.23 -6.25 14.65
C LEU A 90 4.05 -5.37 14.26
N MET A 91 3.07 -5.92 13.51
CA MET A 91 2.01 -5.17 12.86
C MET A 91 0.61 -5.48 13.43
N LYS A 92 0.53 -6.25 14.53
CA LYS A 92 -0.74 -6.52 15.22
C LYS A 92 -1.41 -5.21 15.63
N PRO A 93 -2.74 -5.19 15.82
CA PRO A 93 -3.48 -4.00 16.21
C PRO A 93 -2.84 -3.24 17.37
N VAL A 94 -2.88 -1.92 17.31
CA VAL A 94 -2.48 -1.03 18.41
C VAL A 94 -3.67 -0.82 19.34
N ASP A 95 -4.86 -0.73 18.76
CA ASP A 95 -6.15 -0.57 19.45
C ASP A 95 -7.26 -1.11 18.52
N ASP A 96 -8.52 -1.00 18.93
CA ASP A 96 -9.69 -1.52 18.23
C ASP A 96 -10.29 -0.54 17.21
N ARG A 97 -9.68 0.61 17.01
CA ARG A 97 -10.19 1.60 16.04
C ARG A 97 -10.11 1.07 14.61
N PRO A 98 -11.17 1.26 13.80
CA PRO A 98 -11.12 0.95 12.38
C PRO A 98 -10.03 1.76 11.67
N VAL A 99 -9.13 1.08 10.98
CA VAL A 99 -8.05 1.72 10.23
C VAL A 99 -7.93 1.12 8.83
N TRP A 100 -7.51 1.95 7.88
CA TRP A 100 -6.99 1.47 6.61
C TRP A 100 -5.49 1.24 6.74
N SER A 101 -5.00 0.12 6.23
CA SER A 101 -3.58 -0.24 6.27
C SER A 101 -2.93 -0.07 4.91
N ILE A 102 -1.74 0.56 4.89
CA ILE A 102 -0.83 0.55 3.75
C ILE A 102 0.24 -0.50 4.04
N VAL A 103 0.30 -1.55 3.22
CA VAL A 103 1.13 -2.72 3.52
C VAL A 103 2.26 -2.95 2.53
N ARG A 104 2.24 -2.32 1.36
CA ARG A 104 3.31 -2.50 0.38
C ARG A 104 3.33 -1.41 -0.67
N PHE A 105 4.56 -0.98 -1.02
CA PHE A 105 4.86 -0.28 -2.25
C PHE A 105 5.67 -1.17 -3.19
N PHE A 106 5.47 -0.96 -4.47
CA PHE A 106 6.37 -1.43 -5.51
C PHE A 106 6.61 -0.29 -6.49
N VAL A 107 7.87 -0.09 -6.88
CA VAL A 107 8.26 0.86 -7.93
C VAL A 107 9.16 0.11 -8.89
N ASP A 108 8.84 0.16 -10.16
CA ASP A 108 9.66 -0.45 -11.22
C ASP A 108 11.11 0.06 -11.14
N LYS A 109 12.06 -0.83 -11.36
CA LYS A 109 13.48 -0.54 -11.20
C LYS A 109 13.91 0.71 -12.00
N GLY A 110 13.43 0.83 -13.23
CA GLY A 110 13.74 1.96 -14.11
C GLY A 110 13.13 3.29 -13.69
N ALA A 111 12.15 3.28 -12.76
CA ALA A 111 11.46 4.47 -12.26
C ALA A 111 11.87 4.87 -10.83
N ARG A 112 12.77 4.12 -10.20
CA ARG A 112 13.24 4.42 -8.82
C ARG A 112 14.05 5.71 -8.75
N GLY A 113 14.17 6.27 -7.55
CA GLY A 113 14.94 7.52 -7.32
C GLY A 113 14.18 8.81 -7.64
N ARG A 114 12.94 8.74 -8.13
CA ARG A 114 12.14 9.88 -8.57
C ARG A 114 11.05 10.30 -7.58
N GLY A 115 11.10 9.83 -6.33
CA GLY A 115 10.12 10.17 -5.29
C GLY A 115 8.74 9.53 -5.47
N LEU A 116 8.61 8.51 -6.33
CA LEU A 116 7.32 7.89 -6.67
C LEU A 116 6.63 7.24 -5.46
N SER A 117 7.38 6.64 -4.52
CA SER A 117 6.79 6.07 -3.31
C SER A 117 6.06 7.13 -2.47
N GLU A 118 6.60 8.36 -2.38
CA GLU A 118 5.95 9.46 -1.67
C GLU A 118 4.70 9.96 -2.40
N ARG A 119 4.75 10.04 -3.74
CA ARG A 119 3.57 10.37 -4.55
C ARG A 119 2.48 9.32 -4.40
N MET A 120 2.85 8.03 -4.43
CA MET A 120 1.93 6.90 -4.18
C MET A 120 1.34 6.94 -2.76
N LEU A 121 2.14 7.30 -1.74
CA LEU A 121 1.64 7.46 -0.37
C LEU A 121 0.57 8.56 -0.29
N ARG A 122 0.82 9.72 -0.90
CA ARG A 122 -0.15 10.82 -0.94
C ARG A 122 -1.44 10.43 -1.66
N ALA A 123 -1.33 9.73 -2.78
CA ALA A 123 -2.47 9.20 -3.53
C ALA A 123 -3.26 8.17 -2.71
N ALA A 124 -2.57 7.24 -2.02
CA ALA A 124 -3.18 6.25 -1.15
C ALA A 124 -3.98 6.89 0.00
N VAL A 125 -3.41 7.92 0.65
CA VAL A 125 -4.10 8.69 1.69
C VAL A 125 -5.34 9.41 1.15
N GLY A 126 -5.23 10.01 -0.04
CA GLY A 126 -6.34 10.66 -0.73
C GLY A 126 -7.46 9.68 -1.06
N TYR A 127 -7.11 8.52 -1.60
CA TYR A 127 -8.07 7.45 -1.92
C TYR A 127 -8.75 6.89 -0.67
N ALA A 128 -7.99 6.54 0.37
CA ALA A 128 -8.57 6.08 1.63
C ALA A 128 -9.59 7.08 2.19
N ARG A 129 -9.27 8.40 2.13
CA ARG A 129 -10.20 9.47 2.52
C ARG A 129 -11.47 9.48 1.67
N SER A 130 -11.36 9.32 0.35
CA SER A 130 -12.54 9.30 -0.54
C SER A 130 -13.44 8.09 -0.28
N CYS A 131 -12.87 6.99 0.23
CA CYS A 131 -13.58 5.79 0.67
C CYS A 131 -14.13 5.89 2.11
N GLY A 132 -14.04 7.07 2.77
CA GLY A 132 -14.58 7.29 4.11
C GLY A 132 -13.66 6.87 5.26
N ALA A 133 -12.41 6.45 4.98
CA ALA A 133 -11.46 6.14 6.04
C ALA A 133 -11.20 7.37 6.92
N ARG A 134 -11.18 7.17 8.24
CA ARG A 134 -10.85 8.20 9.21
C ARG A 134 -9.42 8.09 9.75
N LEU A 135 -8.80 6.95 9.57
CA LEU A 135 -7.47 6.66 10.08
C LEU A 135 -6.73 5.75 9.11
N VAL A 136 -5.52 6.13 8.74
CA VAL A 136 -4.60 5.30 7.95
C VAL A 136 -3.43 4.89 8.82
N GLU A 137 -3.08 3.61 8.77
CA GLU A 137 -1.96 3.00 9.48
C GLU A 137 -0.95 2.42 8.50
N ALA A 138 0.32 2.48 8.85
CA ALA A 138 1.40 1.91 8.05
C ALA A 138 2.54 1.40 8.96
N TYR A 139 3.47 0.63 8.36
CA TYR A 139 4.50 -0.15 9.06
C TYR A 139 5.89 0.10 8.48
N PRO A 140 6.37 1.34 8.45
CA PRO A 140 7.61 1.70 7.76
C PRO A 140 8.85 0.99 8.31
N VAL A 141 9.92 1.11 7.55
CA VAL A 141 11.28 0.76 7.98
C VAL A 141 11.96 2.03 8.48
N ASP A 142 12.49 1.97 9.70
CA ASP A 142 13.24 3.04 10.35
C ASP A 142 14.68 2.57 10.57
N LYS A 143 15.57 2.89 9.64
CA LYS A 143 16.98 2.55 9.68
C LYS A 143 17.80 3.74 9.23
N GLU A 144 18.92 3.98 9.89
CA GLU A 144 19.89 5.01 9.52
C GLU A 144 20.62 4.63 8.24
N GLU A 145 21.00 3.35 8.11
CA GLU A 145 21.69 2.85 6.92
C GLU A 145 20.75 2.62 5.74
N ARG A 146 21.26 2.87 4.56
CA ARG A 146 20.58 2.63 3.30
C ARG A 146 20.32 1.13 3.11
N SER A 147 19.08 0.70 3.25
CA SER A 147 18.67 -0.70 3.00
C SER A 147 18.53 -0.97 1.50
N HIS A 148 18.73 -2.23 1.11
CA HIS A 148 18.47 -2.65 -0.27
C HIS A 148 17.03 -2.30 -0.66
N PRO A 149 16.78 -1.74 -1.87
CA PRO A 149 15.46 -1.31 -2.29
C PRO A 149 14.37 -2.36 -2.14
N ASP A 150 14.71 -3.64 -2.34
CA ASP A 150 13.77 -4.74 -2.24
C ASP A 150 13.38 -5.10 -0.79
N SER A 151 14.12 -4.57 0.22
CA SER A 151 13.75 -4.64 1.63
C SER A 151 12.88 -3.48 2.09
N MET A 152 12.72 -2.45 1.24
CA MET A 152 12.04 -1.20 1.55
C MET A 152 10.58 -1.15 1.05
N PHE A 153 9.97 -2.29 0.80
CA PHE A 153 8.59 -2.33 0.27
C PHE A 153 7.52 -1.76 1.22
N PHE A 154 7.83 -1.53 2.49
CA PHE A 154 6.99 -0.79 3.41
C PHE A 154 7.18 0.75 3.33
N GLY A 155 8.23 1.21 2.65
CA GLY A 155 8.67 2.60 2.65
C GLY A 155 9.49 2.99 3.88
N ALA A 156 10.30 4.04 3.74
CA ALA A 156 11.08 4.60 4.84
C ALA A 156 10.22 5.44 5.79
N LYS A 157 10.52 5.41 7.09
CA LYS A 157 9.81 6.22 8.11
C LYS A 157 9.80 7.70 7.73
N SER A 158 10.92 8.24 7.28
CA SER A 158 11.04 9.65 6.88
C SER A 158 10.03 10.09 5.80
N MET A 159 9.65 9.18 4.88
CA MET A 159 8.61 9.44 3.89
C MET A 159 7.23 9.65 4.55
N TYR A 160 6.93 8.86 5.56
CA TYR A 160 5.67 8.98 6.32
C TYR A 160 5.66 10.22 7.22
N ASP A 161 6.79 10.56 7.85
CA ASP A 161 6.92 11.76 8.69
C ASP A 161 6.63 13.02 7.84
N ARG A 162 7.23 13.14 6.64
CA ARG A 162 6.93 14.23 5.70
C ARG A 162 5.46 14.24 5.23
N ALA A 163 4.82 13.08 5.19
CA ALA A 163 3.40 12.97 4.87
C ALA A 163 2.48 13.24 6.08
N GLY A 164 3.03 13.56 7.25
CA GLY A 164 2.29 13.91 8.47
C GLY A 164 1.71 12.70 9.22
N PHE A 165 2.31 11.53 9.06
CA PHE A 165 2.05 10.40 9.95
C PHE A 165 2.79 10.60 11.28
N ARG A 166 2.25 10.02 12.35
CA ARG A 166 2.86 10.01 13.67
C ARG A 166 3.02 8.59 14.16
N GLU A 167 4.11 8.31 14.85
CA GLU A 167 4.35 7.02 15.48
C GLU A 167 3.35 6.79 16.61
N VAL A 168 2.79 5.58 16.66
CA VAL A 168 1.81 5.17 17.67
C VAL A 168 2.23 3.91 18.41
N ALA A 169 3.20 3.16 17.88
CA ALA A 169 3.81 2.02 18.56
C ALA A 169 5.16 1.69 17.93
N ARG A 170 6.07 1.12 18.73
CA ARG A 170 7.36 0.61 18.25
C ARG A 170 7.67 -0.71 18.94
N ARG A 171 7.54 -1.81 18.22
CA ARG A 171 7.73 -3.17 18.76
C ARG A 171 9.11 -3.75 18.45
N ARG A 172 9.85 -3.11 17.55
CA ARG A 172 11.30 -3.29 17.30
C ARG A 172 11.91 -1.95 16.93
N PRO A 173 13.20 -1.73 17.23
CA PRO A 173 13.87 -0.45 16.97
C PRO A 173 13.67 0.07 15.55
N THR A 174 13.71 -0.82 14.54
CA THR A 174 13.62 -0.46 13.12
C THR A 174 12.21 -0.60 12.52
N ARG A 175 11.19 -0.89 13.32
CA ARG A 175 9.85 -1.21 12.82
C ARG A 175 8.74 -0.53 13.63
N PRO A 176 8.57 0.78 13.47
CA PRO A 176 7.45 1.51 14.08
C PRO A 176 6.13 1.19 13.38
N VAL A 177 5.03 1.44 14.08
CA VAL A 177 3.69 1.58 13.52
C VAL A 177 3.36 3.06 13.51
N VAL A 178 2.95 3.58 12.37
CA VAL A 178 2.62 4.99 12.21
C VAL A 178 1.19 5.17 11.74
N ARG A 179 0.55 6.27 12.17
CA ARG A 179 -0.84 6.60 11.80
C ARG A 179 -0.98 8.03 11.35
N LYS A 180 -1.99 8.24 10.49
CA LYS A 180 -2.46 9.56 10.09
C LYS A 180 -3.98 9.62 10.20
N ALA A 181 -4.47 10.57 11.01
CA ALA A 181 -5.90 10.88 11.05
C ALA A 181 -6.31 11.64 9.78
N LEU A 182 -7.46 11.28 9.24
CA LEU A 182 -8.02 11.90 8.05
C LEU A 182 -9.25 12.73 8.45
N ARG A 183 -9.24 14.02 8.09
CA ARG A 183 -10.46 14.85 8.22
C ARG A 183 -11.46 14.41 7.14
N PRO A 184 -12.76 14.31 7.46
CA PRO A 184 -13.79 14.08 6.44
C PRO A 184 -13.66 15.15 5.34
N ARG A 185 -13.96 14.79 4.10
CA ARG A 185 -14.23 15.83 3.10
C ARG A 185 -15.50 16.55 3.56
N THR A 186 -15.38 17.82 3.91
CA THR A 186 -16.57 18.67 3.98
C THR A 186 -17.22 18.60 2.60
N SER A 187 -18.42 18.03 2.53
CA SER A 187 -19.24 18.15 1.34
C SER A 187 -19.41 19.65 1.10
N ALA A 188 -18.83 20.16 0.01
CA ALA A 188 -19.21 21.50 -0.44
C ALA A 188 -20.74 21.47 -0.59
N LYS A 189 -21.45 22.28 0.19
CA LYS A 189 -22.86 22.54 -0.03
C LYS A 189 -22.96 22.93 -1.52
N ARG A 190 -23.66 22.12 -2.29
CA ARG A 190 -24.13 22.58 -3.60
C ARG A 190 -25.02 23.79 -3.34
N PRO A 191 -24.78 24.90 -4.07
CA PRO A 191 -25.71 26.02 -4.06
C PRO A 191 -27.09 25.60 -4.60
#